data_32ef8c30b8fb76aa728c25505cc54942
#
_entry.id   32ef8c30b8fb76aa728c25505cc54942
#
_cell.length_a   1.000
_cell.length_b   1.000
_cell.length_c   1.000
_cell.angle_alpha   90.00
_cell.angle_beta   90.00
_cell.angle_gamma   90.00
#
_symmetry.space_group_name_H-M   'P 1'
#
loop_
_entity.id
_entity.type
_entity.pdbx_description
1 polymer ?
#
loop_
_entity_poly.entity_id
_entity_poly.type
_entity_poly.pdbx_seq_one_letter_code
_entity_poly.pdbx_strand_id
1 'polypeptide(L)'
;MFKKVLIVMAGLSVATMAHADNPTIRGTVASKCSVYTTTQGVFGNPSPNTLSTAPADGGVQPIVRYDVAIGNYYYGRITYPTSFTSSPNLTSSALEWTGDVDVSQVSVPGMSVYTTNAITYDNTVQYDLTLAGSTWFKISSEATYGYNQAFPAGSYVASVVAECIAK
;
A
#
# COMPACT_ATOMS: atom_id res chain seq x y z
N MET A 1 -63.51 -28.52 73.75
CA MET A 1 -62.04 -28.57 73.65
C MET A 1 -61.62 -28.54 72.19
N PHE A 2 -61.26 -27.35 71.67
CA PHE A 2 -60.81 -27.22 70.28
C PHE A 2 -59.29 -27.16 70.28
N LYS A 3 -58.64 -28.17 69.68
CA LYS A 3 -57.18 -28.16 69.41
C LYS A 3 -56.90 -27.31 68.16
N LYS A 4 -56.19 -26.22 68.37
CA LYS A 4 -55.65 -25.39 67.25
C LYS A 4 -54.43 -26.09 66.66
N VAL A 5 -54.50 -26.46 65.40
CA VAL A 5 -53.33 -26.94 64.61
C VAL A 5 -52.69 -25.74 63.99
N LEU A 6 -51.43 -25.50 64.34
CA LEU A 6 -50.59 -24.44 63.77
C LEU A 6 -49.84 -25.02 62.54
N ILE A 7 -50.21 -24.57 61.35
CA ILE A 7 -49.47 -24.92 60.10
C ILE A 7 -48.37 -23.92 59.92
N VAL A 8 -47.12 -24.37 60.09
CA VAL A 8 -45.92 -23.57 59.74
C VAL A 8 -45.64 -23.76 58.24
N MET A 9 -45.90 -22.74 57.44
CA MET A 9 -45.49 -22.71 56.07
C MET A 9 -44.01 -22.29 56.00
N ALA A 10 -43.13 -23.23 55.72
CA ALA A 10 -41.73 -22.94 55.34
C ALA A 10 -41.69 -22.37 53.93
N GLY A 11 -41.51 -21.07 53.82
CA GLY A 11 -41.29 -20.42 52.52
C GLY A 11 -39.91 -20.78 51.95
N LEU A 12 -39.85 -21.53 50.84
CA LEU A 12 -38.65 -21.76 50.06
C LEU A 12 -38.35 -20.47 49.27
N SER A 13 -37.40 -19.69 49.74
CA SER A 13 -36.86 -18.56 48.92
C SER A 13 -35.93 -19.10 47.83
N VAL A 14 -36.42 -19.13 46.58
CA VAL A 14 -35.61 -19.40 45.41
C VAL A 14 -34.76 -18.15 45.13
N ALA A 15 -33.47 -18.20 45.45
CA ALA A 15 -32.52 -17.15 45.05
C ALA A 15 -32.33 -17.22 43.52
N THR A 16 -32.96 -16.31 42.80
CA THR A 16 -32.65 -16.10 41.36
C THR A 16 -31.25 -15.52 41.23
N MET A 17 -30.31 -16.30 40.72
CA MET A 17 -29.00 -15.78 40.35
C MET A 17 -29.18 -14.80 39.17
N ALA A 18 -28.95 -13.53 39.45
CA ALA A 18 -28.87 -12.53 38.39
C ALA A 18 -27.63 -12.83 37.53
N HIS A 19 -27.85 -13.29 36.32
CA HIS A 19 -26.76 -13.39 35.32
C HIS A 19 -26.46 -11.98 34.81
N ALA A 20 -25.23 -11.51 35.05
CA ALA A 20 -24.73 -10.31 34.40
C ALA A 20 -24.34 -10.68 32.97
N ASP A 21 -25.12 -10.22 32.00
CA ASP A 21 -24.79 -10.33 30.59
C ASP A 21 -23.88 -9.15 30.22
N ASN A 22 -22.69 -9.44 29.70
CA ASN A 22 -21.71 -8.40 29.28
C ASN A 22 -21.83 -8.16 27.77
N PRO A 23 -22.60 -7.17 27.33
CA PRO A 23 -22.73 -6.87 25.93
C PRO A 23 -21.38 -6.39 25.36
N THR A 24 -20.98 -6.95 24.23
CA THR A 24 -19.79 -6.50 23.49
C THR A 24 -20.19 -5.52 22.39
N ILE A 25 -19.53 -4.36 22.36
CA ILE A 25 -19.67 -3.36 21.27
C ILE A 25 -18.53 -3.62 20.31
N ARG A 26 -18.86 -3.87 19.05
CA ARG A 26 -17.88 -4.03 17.96
C ARG A 26 -18.07 -2.93 16.94
N GLY A 27 -16.96 -2.36 16.46
CA GLY A 27 -16.95 -1.37 15.41
C GLY A 27 -15.80 -1.64 14.44
N THR A 28 -16.01 -1.35 13.15
CA THR A 28 -14.96 -1.38 12.13
C THR A 28 -14.81 0.02 11.55
N VAL A 29 -13.57 0.53 11.52
CA VAL A 29 -13.24 1.78 10.86
C VAL A 29 -12.57 1.45 9.53
N ALA A 30 -13.18 1.87 8.41
CA ALA A 30 -12.56 1.72 7.10
C ALA A 30 -11.33 2.63 6.97
N SER A 31 -10.34 2.18 6.20
CA SER A 31 -9.17 2.99 5.86
C SER A 31 -9.61 4.32 5.22
N LYS A 32 -8.94 5.40 5.60
CA LYS A 32 -9.14 6.74 5.04
C LYS A 32 -8.04 7.10 4.02
N CYS A 33 -7.29 6.13 3.56
CA CYS A 33 -6.31 6.22 2.50
C CYS A 33 -6.54 5.10 1.49
N SER A 34 -6.57 5.45 0.20
CA SER A 34 -6.76 4.52 -0.90
C SER A 34 -5.70 4.75 -1.97
N VAL A 35 -5.28 3.68 -2.63
CA VAL A 35 -4.28 3.73 -3.72
C VAL A 35 -4.91 3.22 -5.00
N TYR A 36 -4.66 3.93 -6.10
CA TYR A 36 -5.17 3.58 -7.43
C TYR A 36 -4.06 3.68 -8.47
N THR A 37 -3.98 2.72 -9.37
CA THR A 37 -3.17 2.85 -10.58
C THR A 37 -3.92 3.70 -11.60
N THR A 38 -3.36 4.84 -12.00
CA THR A 38 -3.95 5.73 -13.00
C THR A 38 -3.33 5.55 -14.38
N THR A 39 -2.06 5.14 -14.43
CA THR A 39 -1.35 4.84 -15.68
C THR A 39 -0.54 3.57 -15.49
N GLN A 40 -0.67 2.64 -16.44
CA GLN A 40 0.18 1.45 -16.48
C GLN A 40 1.54 1.81 -17.07
N GLY A 41 2.61 1.23 -16.52
CA GLY A 41 3.95 1.38 -17.04
C GLY A 41 4.18 0.55 -18.31
N VAL A 42 5.04 1.06 -19.19
CA VAL A 42 5.53 0.31 -20.36
C VAL A 42 7.03 0.50 -20.44
N PHE A 43 7.77 -0.57 -20.66
CA PHE A 43 9.20 -0.48 -20.93
C PHE A 43 9.43 -0.12 -22.41
N GLY A 44 10.22 0.93 -22.64
CA GLY A 44 10.92 1.15 -23.89
C GLY A 44 12.21 0.34 -23.89
N ASN A 45 12.80 0.13 -25.08
CA ASN A 45 14.07 -0.56 -25.26
C ASN A 45 15.04 0.34 -26.06
N PRO A 46 15.66 1.34 -25.40
CA PRO A 46 16.52 2.33 -26.07
C PRO A 46 17.83 1.70 -26.58
N SER A 47 18.24 0.59 -25.98
CA SER A 47 19.43 -0.16 -26.40
C SER A 47 19.21 -1.67 -26.17
N PRO A 48 19.99 -2.55 -26.82
CA PRO A 48 19.80 -4.00 -26.67
C PRO A 48 19.85 -4.51 -25.22
N ASN A 49 20.54 -3.81 -24.34
CA ASN A 49 20.73 -4.20 -22.94
C ASN A 49 19.97 -3.30 -21.94
N THR A 50 19.06 -2.43 -22.38
CA THR A 50 18.34 -1.52 -21.49
C THR A 50 16.84 -1.58 -21.72
N LEU A 51 16.07 -1.74 -20.64
CA LEU A 51 14.62 -1.56 -20.60
C LEU A 51 14.32 -0.41 -19.63
N SER A 52 13.64 0.62 -20.10
CA SER A 52 13.40 1.85 -19.34
C SER A 52 11.94 2.29 -19.45
N THR A 53 11.36 2.78 -18.36
CA THR A 53 10.03 3.41 -18.39
C THR A 53 10.09 4.89 -18.75
N ALA A 54 11.29 5.46 -18.96
CA ALA A 54 11.44 6.87 -19.29
C ALA A 54 10.82 7.17 -20.68
N PRO A 55 10.06 8.28 -20.82
CA PRO A 55 9.47 8.65 -22.12
C PRO A 55 10.49 8.92 -23.21
N ALA A 56 11.68 9.42 -22.86
CA ALA A 56 12.78 9.64 -23.82
C ALA A 56 13.26 8.32 -24.45
N ASP A 57 13.06 7.20 -23.78
CA ASP A 57 13.45 5.85 -24.20
C ASP A 57 12.30 5.09 -24.88
N GLY A 58 11.18 5.78 -25.16
CA GLY A 58 9.96 5.16 -25.69
C GLY A 58 9.14 4.42 -24.65
N GLY A 59 9.43 4.58 -23.36
CA GLY A 59 8.71 3.99 -22.25
C GLY A 59 7.52 4.84 -21.79
N VAL A 60 6.75 4.27 -20.85
CA VAL A 60 5.69 4.97 -20.12
C VAL A 60 5.89 4.75 -18.64
N GLN A 61 6.03 5.83 -17.88
CA GLN A 61 6.14 5.77 -16.43
C GLN A 61 4.77 5.41 -15.81
N PRO A 62 4.67 4.37 -14.97
CA PRO A 62 3.44 4.11 -14.23
C PRO A 62 3.15 5.26 -13.26
N ILE A 63 1.86 5.56 -13.09
CA ILE A 63 1.39 6.58 -12.16
C ILE A 63 0.42 5.95 -11.18
N VAL A 64 0.68 6.13 -9.89
CA VAL A 64 -0.22 5.77 -8.80
C VAL A 64 -0.77 7.01 -8.13
N ARG A 65 -2.04 6.97 -7.73
CA ARG A 65 -2.72 8.02 -7.01
C ARG A 65 -3.04 7.57 -5.60
N TYR A 66 -2.69 8.40 -4.64
CA TYR A 66 -3.11 8.27 -3.26
C TYR A 66 -4.23 9.25 -2.97
N ASP A 67 -5.35 8.77 -2.47
CA ASP A 67 -6.48 9.56 -1.98
C ASP A 67 -6.52 9.46 -0.46
N VAL A 68 -6.27 10.57 0.22
CA VAL A 68 -6.18 10.66 1.68
C VAL A 68 -7.33 11.51 2.19
N ALA A 69 -8.25 10.93 2.94
CA ALA A 69 -9.38 11.65 3.51
C ALA A 69 -9.01 12.43 4.80
N ILE A 70 -7.97 11.99 5.53
CA ILE A 70 -7.53 12.59 6.78
C ILE A 70 -6.00 12.64 6.76
N GLY A 71 -5.43 13.85 6.76
CA GLY A 71 -3.98 14.06 6.80
C GLY A 71 -3.33 13.60 8.12
N ASN A 72 -2.03 13.39 8.11
CA ASN A 72 -1.19 12.99 9.24
C ASN A 72 -1.40 11.57 9.82
N TYR A 73 -2.25 10.74 9.25
CA TYR A 73 -2.53 9.39 9.76
C TYR A 73 -1.89 8.27 8.96
N TYR A 74 -1.28 8.61 7.80
CA TYR A 74 -0.74 7.59 6.91
C TYR A 74 0.62 7.98 6.36
N TYR A 75 1.42 6.94 6.08
CA TYR A 75 2.53 6.99 5.15
C TYR A 75 2.08 6.40 3.80
N GLY A 76 2.48 7.05 2.71
CA GLY A 76 2.48 6.45 1.38
C GLY A 76 3.82 5.77 1.14
N ARG A 77 3.83 4.49 0.80
CA ARG A 77 5.04 3.76 0.48
C ARG A 77 4.95 3.26 -0.94
N ILE A 78 6.00 3.50 -1.73
CA ILE A 78 6.12 3.03 -3.10
C ILE A 78 7.45 2.29 -3.24
N THR A 79 7.37 1.03 -3.67
CA THR A 79 8.53 0.19 -3.93
C THR A 79 8.62 -0.07 -5.43
N TYR A 80 9.69 0.42 -6.07
CA TYR A 80 9.95 0.15 -7.48
C TYR A 80 10.63 -1.21 -7.65
N PRO A 81 10.50 -1.85 -8.83
CA PRO A 81 10.97 -3.22 -9.03
C PRO A 81 12.50 -3.32 -9.01
N THR A 82 12.99 -4.44 -8.51
CA THR A 82 14.41 -4.87 -8.59
C THR A 82 14.55 -6.21 -9.30
N SER A 83 13.46 -6.72 -9.85
CA SER A 83 13.43 -7.95 -10.64
C SER A 83 12.19 -7.98 -11.54
N PHE A 84 12.23 -8.78 -12.58
CA PHE A 84 11.04 -9.10 -13.35
C PHE A 84 10.20 -10.13 -12.61
N THR A 85 8.89 -9.95 -12.61
CA THR A 85 7.92 -10.96 -12.18
C THR A 85 7.69 -12.01 -13.27
N SER A 86 7.94 -11.63 -14.54
CA SER A 86 7.93 -12.54 -15.68
C SER A 86 8.90 -12.01 -16.74
N SER A 87 9.74 -12.89 -17.28
CA SER A 87 10.69 -12.58 -18.36
C SER A 87 11.12 -13.88 -19.06
N PRO A 88 11.73 -13.80 -20.26
CA PRO A 88 12.54 -14.89 -20.78
C PRO A 88 13.67 -15.27 -19.83
N ASN A 89 14.35 -16.39 -20.09
CA ASN A 89 15.47 -16.81 -19.25
C ASN A 89 16.61 -15.78 -19.28
N LEU A 90 16.88 -15.17 -18.13
CA LEU A 90 17.95 -14.22 -17.91
C LEU A 90 18.89 -14.74 -16.81
N THR A 91 20.16 -14.34 -16.90
CA THR A 91 21.09 -14.52 -15.79
C THR A 91 20.89 -13.38 -14.81
N SER A 92 20.14 -13.61 -13.74
CA SER A 92 19.72 -12.56 -12.78
C SER A 92 20.87 -11.80 -12.13
N SER A 93 22.04 -12.44 -11.97
CA SER A 93 23.23 -11.80 -11.42
C SER A 93 23.87 -10.73 -12.34
N ALA A 94 23.40 -10.62 -13.58
CA ALA A 94 23.86 -9.61 -14.53
C ALA A 94 22.86 -8.45 -14.70
N LEU A 95 21.74 -8.46 -13.95
CA LEU A 95 20.73 -7.40 -14.00
C LEU A 95 20.98 -6.35 -12.93
N GLU A 96 21.07 -5.11 -13.35
CA GLU A 96 21.10 -3.93 -12.49
C GLU A 96 19.78 -3.18 -12.64
N TRP A 97 19.24 -2.71 -11.51
CA TRP A 97 17.99 -1.97 -11.47
C TRP A 97 18.21 -0.60 -10.84
N THR A 98 17.64 0.41 -11.47
CA THR A 98 17.51 1.75 -10.90
C THR A 98 16.08 2.20 -10.97
N GLY A 99 15.69 3.13 -10.11
CA GLY A 99 14.36 3.69 -10.10
C GLY A 99 14.27 4.94 -9.25
N ASP A 100 13.20 5.68 -9.45
CA ASP A 100 12.88 6.87 -8.68
C ASP A 100 11.38 7.09 -8.63
N VAL A 101 10.92 7.88 -7.66
CA VAL A 101 9.52 8.21 -7.47
C VAL A 101 9.37 9.72 -7.23
N ASP A 102 8.63 10.37 -8.11
CA ASP A 102 8.37 11.80 -8.03
C ASP A 102 6.88 12.13 -7.92
N VAL A 103 6.56 13.24 -7.29
CA VAL A 103 5.22 13.83 -7.35
C VAL A 103 4.99 14.39 -8.76
N SER A 104 3.98 13.89 -9.46
CA SER A 104 3.61 14.36 -10.80
C SER A 104 2.44 15.35 -10.79
N GLN A 105 1.52 15.19 -9.84
CA GLN A 105 0.34 16.05 -9.69
C GLN A 105 -0.16 16.04 -8.25
N VAL A 106 -0.74 17.14 -7.82
CA VAL A 106 -1.34 17.29 -6.49
C VAL A 106 -2.69 17.99 -6.58
N SER A 107 -3.64 17.64 -5.73
CA SER A 107 -4.90 18.35 -5.59
C SER A 107 -4.79 19.58 -4.68
N VAL A 108 -3.80 19.62 -3.79
CA VAL A 108 -3.51 20.73 -2.88
C VAL A 108 -2.05 21.14 -3.05
N PRO A 109 -1.75 22.43 -3.32
CA PRO A 109 -0.38 22.90 -3.59
C PRO A 109 0.66 22.50 -2.53
N GLY A 110 0.27 22.47 -1.24
CA GLY A 110 1.15 22.07 -0.14
C GLY A 110 1.66 20.63 -0.21
N MET A 111 1.06 19.75 -1.01
CA MET A 111 1.52 18.38 -1.19
C MET A 111 2.73 18.27 -2.12
N SER A 112 3.09 19.33 -2.85
CA SER A 112 4.27 19.33 -3.73
C SER A 112 5.58 19.11 -2.97
N VAL A 113 5.61 19.42 -1.67
CA VAL A 113 6.79 19.21 -0.81
C VAL A 113 7.06 17.72 -0.49
N TYR A 114 6.15 16.82 -0.84
CA TYR A 114 6.36 15.39 -0.58
C TYR A 114 7.63 14.86 -1.25
N THR A 115 7.97 15.32 -2.45
CA THR A 115 9.21 14.94 -3.13
C THR A 115 10.45 15.29 -2.29
N THR A 116 10.48 16.48 -1.68
CA THR A 116 11.64 16.93 -0.89
C THR A 116 11.72 16.30 0.49
N ASN A 117 10.61 15.83 1.02
CA ASN A 117 10.51 15.23 2.37
C ASN A 117 10.41 13.71 2.31
N ALA A 118 10.63 13.11 1.16
CA ALA A 118 10.63 11.67 0.99
C ALA A 118 11.80 11.02 1.72
N ILE A 119 11.56 9.86 2.29
CA ILE A 119 12.60 9.00 2.86
C ILE A 119 12.80 7.82 1.91
N THR A 120 14.01 7.70 1.37
CA THR A 120 14.36 6.60 0.46
C THR A 120 15.25 5.60 1.20
N TYR A 121 14.93 4.33 1.10
CA TYR A 121 15.72 3.21 1.60
C TYR A 121 15.61 2.04 0.63
N ASP A 122 16.75 1.57 0.14
CA ASP A 122 16.84 0.59 -0.95
C ASP A 122 16.03 1.04 -2.18
N ASN A 123 15.09 0.22 -2.63
CA ASN A 123 14.18 0.51 -3.74
C ASN A 123 12.80 1.02 -3.29
N THR A 124 12.71 1.56 -2.09
CA THR A 124 11.45 2.02 -1.49
C THR A 124 11.52 3.48 -1.14
N VAL A 125 10.48 4.23 -1.51
CA VAL A 125 10.29 5.64 -1.16
C VAL A 125 9.06 5.78 -0.28
N GLN A 126 9.23 6.43 0.86
CA GLN A 126 8.17 6.67 1.83
C GLN A 126 7.88 8.16 1.96
N TYR A 127 6.61 8.49 1.90
CA TYR A 127 6.07 9.85 2.01
C TYR A 127 5.21 9.97 3.27
N ASP A 128 5.40 11.06 4.03
CA ASP A 128 4.49 11.41 5.10
C ASP A 128 3.27 12.15 4.52
N LEU A 129 2.10 11.50 4.49
CA LEU A 129 0.87 12.04 3.93
C LEU A 129 0.20 13.00 4.92
N THR A 130 0.75 14.19 5.04
CA THR A 130 0.36 15.20 6.05
C THR A 130 -0.93 15.93 5.73
N LEU A 131 -1.36 15.96 4.47
CA LEU A 131 -2.54 16.69 4.00
C LEU A 131 -3.61 15.75 3.45
N ALA A 132 -4.88 16.11 3.67
CA ALA A 132 -6.01 15.46 3.01
C ALA A 132 -6.09 15.92 1.54
N GLY A 133 -6.39 14.98 0.64
CA GLY A 133 -6.49 15.23 -0.80
C GLY A 133 -5.88 14.10 -1.61
N SER A 134 -5.61 14.39 -2.89
CA SER A 134 -5.06 13.43 -3.84
C SER A 134 -3.67 13.83 -4.29
N THR A 135 -2.76 12.86 -4.33
CA THR A 135 -1.39 13.03 -4.86
C THR A 135 -1.10 11.93 -5.86
N TRP A 136 -0.57 12.30 -7.02
CA TRP A 136 -0.13 11.37 -8.06
C TRP A 136 1.38 11.26 -8.04
N PHE A 137 1.89 10.06 -7.96
CA PHE A 137 3.30 9.74 -8.02
C PHE A 137 3.60 9.04 -9.34
N LYS A 138 4.56 9.52 -10.07
CA LYS A 138 5.13 8.86 -11.24
C LYS A 138 6.37 8.06 -10.80
N ILE A 139 6.50 6.87 -11.32
CA ILE A 139 7.60 5.97 -10.98
C ILE A 139 8.47 5.76 -12.22
N SER A 140 9.74 6.05 -12.12
CA SER A 140 10.73 5.62 -13.12
C SER A 140 11.33 4.29 -12.71
N SER A 141 11.65 3.47 -13.69
CA SER A 141 12.35 2.21 -13.47
C SER A 141 13.14 1.84 -14.72
N GLU A 142 14.37 1.45 -14.51
CA GLU A 142 15.27 1.01 -15.56
C GLU A 142 15.95 -0.30 -15.12
N ALA A 143 16.00 -1.24 -16.06
CA ALA A 143 16.75 -2.49 -15.93
C ALA A 143 17.85 -2.50 -16.97
N THR A 144 19.09 -2.67 -16.55
CA THR A 144 20.26 -2.82 -17.42
C THR A 144 20.78 -4.24 -17.32
N TYR A 145 20.90 -4.89 -18.48
CA TYR A 145 21.46 -6.23 -18.58
C TYR A 145 22.94 -6.13 -18.93
N GLY A 146 23.80 -6.73 -18.15
CA GLY A 146 25.24 -6.55 -18.10
C GLY A 146 26.01 -6.31 -19.38
N TYR A 147 27.27 -6.00 -19.26
CA TYR A 147 28.14 -5.67 -20.41
C TYR A 147 28.15 -6.78 -21.46
N ASN A 148 27.99 -6.41 -22.74
CA ASN A 148 27.89 -7.33 -23.90
C ASN A 148 26.69 -8.32 -23.82
N GLN A 149 25.70 -8.05 -22.98
CA GLN A 149 24.46 -8.80 -22.95
C GLN A 149 23.38 -8.06 -23.75
N ALA A 150 22.37 -8.78 -24.18
CA ALA A 150 21.18 -8.21 -24.79
C ALA A 150 19.93 -8.91 -24.21
N PHE A 151 18.90 -8.15 -23.99
CA PHE A 151 17.62 -8.72 -23.61
C PHE A 151 17.08 -9.64 -24.70
N PRO A 152 16.84 -10.94 -24.43
CA PRO A 152 16.20 -11.84 -25.37
C PRO A 152 14.83 -11.32 -25.82
N ALA A 153 14.43 -11.65 -27.05
CA ALA A 153 13.09 -11.37 -27.51
C ALA A 153 12.04 -12.03 -26.62
N GLY A 154 11.02 -11.28 -26.19
CA GLY A 154 9.94 -11.78 -25.34
C GLY A 154 9.26 -10.69 -24.56
N SER A 155 8.38 -11.10 -23.63
CA SER A 155 7.63 -10.21 -22.78
C SER A 155 8.33 -10.05 -21.43
N TYR A 156 8.40 -8.81 -20.94
CA TYR A 156 9.01 -8.45 -19.65
C TYR A 156 7.96 -7.77 -18.78
N VAL A 157 7.76 -8.29 -17.58
CA VAL A 157 6.82 -7.74 -16.61
C VAL A 157 7.54 -7.51 -15.28
N ALA A 158 7.41 -6.32 -14.73
CA ALA A 158 7.86 -5.98 -13.40
C ALA A 158 6.72 -5.30 -12.62
N SER A 159 6.73 -5.42 -11.30
CA SER A 159 5.66 -4.89 -10.46
C SER A 159 6.16 -3.77 -9.56
N VAL A 160 5.39 -2.68 -9.51
CA VAL A 160 5.49 -1.63 -8.51
C VAL A 160 4.51 -1.96 -7.39
N VAL A 161 4.95 -1.83 -6.14
CA VAL A 161 4.08 -1.96 -4.96
C VAL A 161 3.81 -0.58 -4.40
N ALA A 162 2.55 -0.24 -4.18
CA ALA A 162 2.15 1.03 -3.61
C ALA A 162 1.12 0.81 -2.49
N GLU A 163 1.41 1.32 -1.30
CA GLU A 163 0.69 1.03 -0.07
C GLU A 163 0.39 2.28 0.75
N CYS A 164 -0.77 2.30 1.43
CA CYS A 164 -1.04 3.21 2.54
C CYS A 164 -0.78 2.47 3.85
N ILE A 165 0.12 3.00 4.67
CA ILE A 165 0.47 2.42 5.96
C ILE A 165 0.01 3.38 7.06
N ALA A 166 -0.80 2.89 7.99
CA ALA A 166 -1.20 3.68 9.16
C ALA A 166 0.02 3.98 10.06
N LYS A 167 0.06 5.20 10.61
CA LYS A 167 1.07 5.60 11.61
C LYS A 167 0.80 5.01 12.97
#